data_dcc3064cff9566adfe55540e46bd9911
#
_entry.id   dcc3064cff9566adfe55540e46bd9911
#
_cell.length_a   1.000
_cell.length_b   1.000
_cell.length_c   1.000
_cell.angle_alpha   90.00
_cell.angle_beta   90.00
_cell.angle_gamma   90.00
#
_symmetry.space_group_name_H-M   'P 1'
#
loop_
_entity.id
_entity.type
_entity.pdbx_description
1 polymer ?
#
loop_
_entity_poly.entity_id
_entity_poly.type
_entity_poly.pdbx_seq_one_letter_code
_entity_poly.pdbx_strand_id
1 'polypeptide(L)'
;YGYAKDILNNNNNCYWCCHPIKNRTYGMPYKYNVKTDTYVSFGNFCSLECANAYNFSSHCGSDKVWEINSLIQMLSKHYGCDKAIRPAPSRFLLKIFNGPLTIEEFRSSHLTNDKTHILNLPPMITTTHNYEIVNTSYIKNITDNINNQGKESIVSKNAIENKLKLVK
;
A
#
# COMPACT_ATOMS: atom_id res chain seq x y z
N TYR A 1 7.68 27.61 -15.32
CA TYR A 1 7.49 26.16 -15.02
C TYR A 1 8.54 25.77 -13.99
N GLY A 2 8.21 25.93 -12.70
CA GLY A 2 9.14 25.65 -11.61
C GLY A 2 8.95 24.23 -11.13
N TYR A 3 9.59 23.27 -11.78
CA TYR A 3 9.88 22.00 -11.12
C TYR A 3 10.80 22.32 -9.94
N ALA A 4 10.44 21.84 -8.76
CA ALA A 4 11.33 21.92 -7.61
C ALA A 4 12.69 21.41 -8.09
N LYS A 5 13.73 22.25 -7.96
CA LYS A 5 15.12 21.88 -8.27
C LYS A 5 15.38 20.56 -7.58
N ASP A 6 15.68 19.53 -8.35
CA ASP A 6 16.17 18.26 -7.84
C ASP A 6 17.41 18.58 -7.00
N ILE A 7 17.21 18.60 -5.68
CA ILE A 7 18.32 18.69 -4.75
C ILE A 7 18.98 17.33 -4.80
N LEU A 8 19.90 17.19 -5.74
CA LEU A 8 20.87 16.10 -5.82
C LEU A 8 21.86 16.21 -4.65
N ASN A 9 21.37 16.07 -3.43
CA ASN A 9 22.18 15.85 -2.27
C ASN A 9 22.24 14.34 -1.99
N ASN A 10 23.35 13.75 -2.32
CA ASN A 10 23.66 12.33 -2.42
C ASN A 10 23.61 11.52 -1.11
N ASN A 11 22.98 12.01 -0.04
CA ASN A 11 22.90 11.31 1.25
C ASN A 11 21.48 11.25 1.85
N ASN A 12 20.44 11.41 1.04
CA ASN A 12 19.08 11.34 1.55
C ASN A 12 18.61 9.90 1.65
N ASN A 13 18.28 9.48 2.86
CA ASN A 13 17.63 8.20 3.11
C ASN A 13 16.12 8.31 2.90
N CYS A 14 15.53 7.24 2.39
CA CYS A 14 14.09 7.12 2.27
C CYS A 14 13.45 7.03 3.67
N TYR A 15 12.43 7.83 3.94
CA TYR A 15 11.75 7.87 5.25
C TYR A 15 10.99 6.58 5.57
N TRP A 16 10.69 5.76 4.57
CA TRP A 16 10.04 4.47 4.79
C TRP A 16 11.04 3.33 4.92
N CYS A 17 11.82 3.05 3.89
CA CYS A 17 12.74 1.90 3.88
C CYS A 17 14.09 2.16 4.56
N CYS A 18 14.36 3.40 5.00
CA CYS A 18 15.57 3.82 5.71
C CYS A 18 16.89 3.56 4.96
N HIS A 19 16.85 3.35 3.66
CA HIS A 19 18.02 3.14 2.82
C HIS A 19 18.32 4.34 1.92
N PRO A 20 19.58 4.51 1.48
CA PRO A 20 19.95 5.57 0.57
C PRO A 20 19.15 5.54 -0.72
N ILE A 21 18.78 6.72 -1.20
CA ILE A 21 18.08 6.91 -2.46
C ILE A 21 19.13 7.06 -3.56
N LYS A 22 19.23 6.06 -4.45
CA LYS A 22 20.23 6.06 -5.55
C LYS A 22 19.76 6.86 -6.77
N ASN A 23 18.45 6.96 -6.95
CA ASN A 23 17.82 7.58 -8.10
C ASN A 23 17.08 8.86 -7.69
N ARG A 24 16.01 9.17 -8.41
CA ARG A 24 15.14 10.31 -8.12
C ARG A 24 14.50 10.21 -6.73
N THR A 25 14.49 11.33 -6.01
CA THR A 25 13.75 11.49 -4.75
C THR A 25 12.33 11.92 -5.02
N TYR A 26 11.37 11.29 -4.34
CA TYR A 26 9.96 11.65 -4.37
C TYR A 26 9.56 12.26 -3.03
N GLY A 27 8.70 13.28 -3.06
CA GLY A 27 8.03 13.80 -1.88
C GLY A 27 6.62 13.23 -1.76
N MET A 28 6.12 13.03 -0.56
CA MET A 28 4.72 12.71 -0.30
C MET A 28 3.87 13.97 -0.44
N PRO A 29 2.96 14.08 -1.44
CA PRO A 29 2.12 15.26 -1.61
C PRO A 29 1.07 15.29 -0.50
N TYR A 30 0.97 16.41 0.21
CA TYR A 30 -0.07 16.60 1.23
C TYR A 30 -1.04 17.73 0.92
N LYS A 31 -0.74 18.52 -0.11
CA LYS A 31 -1.61 19.60 -0.61
C LYS A 31 -1.34 19.83 -2.09
N TYR A 32 -2.41 20.09 -2.83
CA TYR A 32 -2.35 20.49 -4.23
C TYR A 32 -2.94 21.90 -4.39
N ASN A 33 -2.22 22.77 -5.09
CA ASN A 33 -2.69 24.11 -5.42
C ASN A 33 -3.12 24.15 -6.88
N VAL A 34 -4.43 24.19 -7.10
CA VAL A 34 -5.03 24.21 -8.44
C VAL A 34 -4.63 25.46 -9.25
N LYS A 35 -4.45 26.61 -8.59
CA LYS A 35 -4.14 27.87 -9.30
C LYS A 35 -2.74 27.88 -9.89
N THR A 36 -1.80 27.26 -9.21
CA THR A 36 -0.38 27.23 -9.61
C THR A 36 0.06 25.91 -10.17
N ASP A 37 -0.84 24.92 -10.21
CA ASP A 37 -0.55 23.54 -10.62
C ASP A 37 0.67 22.96 -9.88
N THR A 38 0.73 23.15 -8.57
CA THR A 38 1.87 22.75 -7.75
C THR A 38 1.46 21.87 -6.59
N TYR A 39 2.28 20.85 -6.31
CA TYR A 39 2.15 20.00 -5.14
C TYR A 39 3.06 20.52 -4.03
N VAL A 40 2.51 20.65 -2.83
CA VAL A 40 3.31 20.84 -1.61
C VAL A 40 3.56 19.43 -1.06
N SER A 41 4.83 19.06 -0.96
CA SER A 41 5.23 17.71 -0.58
C SER A 41 6.13 17.70 0.65
N PHE A 42 6.15 16.56 1.34
CA PHE A 42 6.92 16.32 2.55
C PHE A 42 7.78 15.07 2.41
N GLY A 43 8.97 15.14 2.99
CA GLY A 43 9.85 13.99 3.16
C GLY A 43 10.60 13.56 1.90
N ASN A 44 11.48 12.59 2.06
CA ASN A 44 12.29 12.01 1.02
C ASN A 44 11.95 10.52 0.88
N PHE A 45 11.50 10.11 -0.28
CA PHE A 45 11.12 8.73 -0.57
C PHE A 45 11.79 8.25 -1.85
N CYS A 46 12.18 6.98 -1.89
CA CYS A 46 12.78 6.38 -3.08
C CYS A 46 11.74 6.04 -4.16
N SER A 47 10.46 6.00 -3.79
CA SER A 47 9.34 5.74 -4.71
C SER A 47 8.01 6.26 -4.12
N LEU A 48 6.97 6.38 -4.95
CA LEU A 48 5.63 6.78 -4.50
C LEU A 48 4.96 5.70 -3.64
N GLU A 49 5.30 4.43 -3.82
CA GLU A 49 4.85 3.32 -2.98
C GLU A 49 5.37 3.47 -1.54
N CYS A 50 6.63 3.85 -1.38
CA CYS A 50 7.21 4.15 -0.07
C CYS A 50 6.55 5.38 0.58
N ALA A 51 6.24 6.42 -0.20
CA ALA A 51 5.52 7.58 0.27
C ALA A 51 4.10 7.21 0.73
N ASN A 52 3.42 6.35 -0.03
CA ASN A 52 2.08 5.88 0.30
C ASN A 52 2.07 4.98 1.55
N ALA A 53 3.05 4.09 1.71
CA ALA A 53 3.19 3.28 2.91
C ALA A 53 3.44 4.15 4.16
N TYR A 54 4.26 5.18 4.04
CA TYR A 54 4.48 6.15 5.10
C TYR A 54 3.18 6.90 5.46
N ASN A 55 2.38 7.31 4.46
CA ASN A 55 1.09 7.94 4.66
C ASN A 55 0.15 7.06 5.49
N PHE A 56 -0.02 5.79 5.10
CA PHE A 56 -0.88 4.85 5.84
C PHE A 56 -0.39 4.58 7.27
N SER A 57 0.92 4.61 7.49
CA SER A 57 1.49 4.43 8.83
C SER A 57 1.34 5.67 9.71
N SER A 58 1.59 6.87 9.16
CA SER A 58 1.67 8.12 9.93
C SER A 58 0.31 8.76 10.17
N HIS A 59 -0.66 8.54 9.29
CA HIS A 59 -2.00 9.13 9.36
C HIS A 59 -3.08 8.06 9.65
N CYS A 60 -2.69 6.93 10.24
CA CYS A 60 -3.60 5.86 10.60
C CYS A 60 -4.76 6.39 11.46
N GLY A 61 -6.00 6.06 11.08
CA GLY A 61 -7.21 6.51 11.78
C GLY A 61 -7.69 7.93 11.45
N SER A 62 -7.03 8.63 10.52
CA SER A 62 -7.43 9.96 10.04
C SER A 62 -7.91 9.90 8.58
N ASP A 63 -8.95 10.69 8.25
CA ASP A 63 -9.44 10.83 6.87
C ASP A 63 -8.38 11.40 5.91
N LYS A 64 -7.38 12.11 6.45
CA LYS A 64 -6.25 12.61 5.68
C LYS A 64 -5.48 11.55 4.92
N VAL A 65 -5.50 10.31 5.40
CA VAL A 65 -4.83 9.19 4.73
C VAL A 65 -5.35 9.01 3.30
N TRP A 66 -6.66 9.15 3.11
CA TRP A 66 -7.31 8.97 1.81
C TRP A 66 -7.13 10.17 0.88
N GLU A 67 -7.13 11.38 1.46
CA GLU A 67 -6.81 12.61 0.73
C GLU A 67 -5.39 12.55 0.15
N ILE A 68 -4.41 12.24 0.98
CA ILE A 68 -3.01 12.09 0.55
C ILE A 68 -2.85 10.95 -0.45
N ASN A 69 -3.51 9.80 -0.23
CA ASN A 69 -3.48 8.71 -1.19
C ASN A 69 -4.01 9.16 -2.57
N SER A 70 -5.11 9.92 -2.61
CA SER A 70 -5.66 10.46 -3.86
C SER A 70 -4.68 11.42 -4.55
N LEU A 71 -3.98 12.26 -3.77
CA LEU A 71 -2.94 13.14 -4.31
C LEU A 71 -1.74 12.36 -4.87
N ILE A 72 -1.34 11.25 -4.23
CA ILE A 72 -0.29 10.36 -4.73
C ILE A 72 -0.72 9.73 -6.06
N GLN A 73 -1.96 9.26 -6.18
CA GLN A 73 -2.48 8.70 -7.44
C GLN A 73 -2.53 9.77 -8.55
N MET A 74 -2.92 11.01 -8.22
CA MET A 74 -2.86 12.12 -9.16
C MET A 74 -1.43 12.42 -9.61
N LEU A 75 -0.49 12.51 -8.68
CA LEU A 75 0.91 12.77 -8.97
C LEU A 75 1.54 11.67 -9.83
N SER A 76 1.19 10.40 -9.61
CA SER A 76 1.68 9.28 -10.41
C SER A 76 1.26 9.40 -11.88
N LYS A 77 0.03 9.83 -12.14
CA LYS A 77 -0.46 10.09 -13.50
C LYS A 77 0.30 11.22 -14.19
N HIS A 78 0.65 12.28 -13.44
CA HIS A 78 1.51 13.35 -13.97
C HIS A 78 2.90 12.86 -14.36
N TYR A 79 3.40 11.79 -13.72
CA TYR A 79 4.64 11.13 -14.11
C TYR A 79 4.46 10.07 -15.22
N GLY A 80 3.27 9.96 -15.81
CA GLY A 80 2.98 9.00 -16.88
C GLY A 80 2.81 7.55 -16.38
N CYS A 81 2.50 7.36 -15.11
CA CYS A 81 2.24 6.04 -14.55
C CYS A 81 0.72 5.81 -14.45
N ASP A 82 0.18 4.95 -15.31
CA ASP A 82 -1.26 4.63 -15.31
C ASP A 82 -1.65 3.58 -14.27
N LYS A 83 -0.67 2.92 -13.65
CA LYS A 83 -0.91 1.92 -12.62
C LYS A 83 -1.23 2.58 -11.29
N ALA A 84 -2.21 2.04 -10.57
CA ALA A 84 -2.51 2.48 -9.21
C ALA A 84 -1.32 2.21 -8.28
N ILE A 85 -0.88 3.24 -7.57
CA ILE A 85 0.21 3.16 -6.60
C ILE A 85 -0.31 2.49 -5.33
N ARG A 86 0.20 1.29 -5.07
CA ARG A 86 -0.06 0.56 -3.81
C ARG A 86 0.97 0.95 -2.75
N PRO A 87 0.62 0.88 -1.47
CA PRO A 87 1.61 1.06 -0.40
C PRO A 87 2.72 0.01 -0.51
N ALA A 88 3.97 0.43 -0.28
CA ALA A 88 5.08 -0.49 -0.13
C ALA A 88 4.83 -1.44 1.06
N PRO A 89 5.43 -2.64 1.07
CA PRO A 89 5.35 -3.54 2.20
C PRO A 89 5.83 -2.92 3.51
N SER A 90 5.54 -3.57 4.63
CA SER A 90 6.02 -3.13 5.92
C SER A 90 7.55 -3.05 5.95
N ARG A 91 8.11 -1.96 6.47
CA ARG A 91 9.55 -1.79 6.63
C ARG A 91 10.19 -2.83 7.55
N PHE A 92 9.40 -3.45 8.45
CA PHE A 92 9.88 -4.52 9.31
C PHE A 92 10.23 -5.81 8.57
N LEU A 93 9.93 -5.92 7.29
CA LEU A 93 10.42 -7.00 6.44
C LEU A 93 11.88 -6.81 6.00
N LEU A 94 12.46 -5.64 6.20
CA LEU A 94 13.85 -5.35 5.83
C LEU A 94 14.83 -5.89 6.85
N LYS A 95 15.99 -6.37 6.38
CA LYS A 95 17.09 -6.86 7.22
C LYS A 95 17.55 -5.84 8.25
N ILE A 96 17.49 -4.54 7.96
CA ILE A 96 17.85 -3.47 8.90
C ILE A 96 16.94 -3.45 10.14
N PHE A 97 15.73 -4.03 10.03
CA PHE A 97 14.77 -4.21 11.13
C PHE A 97 14.64 -5.67 11.54
N ASN A 98 15.66 -6.51 11.31
CA ASN A 98 15.68 -7.96 11.55
C ASN A 98 14.65 -8.75 10.73
N GLY A 99 14.16 -8.19 9.62
CA GLY A 99 13.31 -8.89 8.67
C GLY A 99 14.12 -9.75 7.69
N PRO A 100 13.46 -10.54 6.86
CA PRO A 100 14.11 -11.48 5.95
C PRO A 100 14.57 -10.87 4.64
N LEU A 101 14.04 -9.71 4.23
CA LEU A 101 14.27 -9.14 2.90
C LEU A 101 15.48 -8.23 2.83
N THR A 102 16.26 -8.35 1.77
CA THR A 102 17.24 -7.33 1.37
C THR A 102 16.54 -6.11 0.81
N ILE A 103 17.26 -4.98 0.68
CA ILE A 103 16.67 -3.76 0.10
C ILE A 103 16.33 -3.94 -1.39
N GLU A 104 17.09 -4.73 -2.12
CA GLU A 104 16.85 -5.03 -3.52
C GLU A 104 15.56 -5.84 -3.70
N GLU A 105 15.37 -6.89 -2.89
CA GLU A 105 14.16 -7.71 -2.88
C GLU A 105 12.95 -6.88 -2.47
N PHE A 106 13.09 -6.04 -1.45
CA PHE A 106 12.04 -5.14 -0.99
C PHE A 106 11.63 -4.15 -2.08
N ARG A 107 12.59 -3.53 -2.80
CA ARG A 107 12.29 -2.60 -3.88
C ARG A 107 11.72 -3.28 -5.12
N SER A 108 12.19 -4.48 -5.45
CA SER A 108 11.64 -5.25 -6.58
C SER A 108 10.19 -5.70 -6.34
N SER A 109 9.82 -5.94 -5.10
CA SER A 109 8.44 -6.36 -4.75
C SER A 109 7.37 -5.31 -5.06
N HIS A 110 7.75 -4.03 -5.21
CA HIS A 110 6.82 -2.97 -5.62
C HIS A 110 6.58 -2.95 -7.11
N LEU A 111 7.57 -3.40 -7.90
CA LEU A 111 7.53 -3.37 -9.36
C LEU A 111 6.71 -4.52 -9.94
N THR A 112 6.71 -5.67 -9.26
CA THR A 112 5.94 -6.85 -9.63
C THR A 112 4.71 -6.94 -8.73
N ASN A 113 3.54 -6.57 -9.27
CA ASN A 113 2.26 -6.64 -8.53
C ASN A 113 1.78 -8.07 -8.18
N ASP A 114 2.62 -9.08 -8.38
CA ASP A 114 2.23 -10.49 -8.29
C ASP A 114 2.33 -11.07 -6.87
N LYS A 115 3.05 -10.38 -5.97
CA LYS A 115 3.29 -10.88 -4.62
C LYS A 115 2.91 -9.83 -3.58
N THR A 116 2.10 -10.20 -2.62
CA THR A 116 1.78 -9.38 -1.44
C THR A 116 2.47 -9.98 -0.23
N HIS A 117 3.22 -9.16 0.51
CA HIS A 117 3.87 -9.57 1.74
C HIS A 117 2.95 -9.23 2.91
N ILE A 118 2.56 -10.24 3.66
CA ILE A 118 1.77 -10.08 4.89
C ILE A 118 2.72 -10.29 6.06
N LEU A 119 2.79 -9.28 6.93
CA LEU A 119 3.54 -9.36 8.18
C LEU A 119 2.59 -9.80 9.29
N ASN A 120 2.76 -11.02 9.75
CA ASN A 120 2.05 -11.52 10.92
C ASN A 120 2.84 -11.16 12.17
N LEU A 121 2.30 -10.25 12.98
CA LEU A 121 2.88 -9.90 14.27
C LEU A 121 2.31 -10.85 15.32
N PRO A 122 3.18 -11.48 16.15
CA PRO A 122 2.71 -12.31 17.23
C PRO A 122 2.04 -11.46 18.32
N PRO A 123 1.04 -11.99 19.04
CA PRO A 123 0.46 -11.29 20.18
C PRO A 123 1.49 -11.22 21.32
N MET A 124 1.97 -10.01 21.65
CA MET A 124 2.72 -9.63 22.85
C MET A 124 3.85 -10.55 23.36
N ILE A 125 4.33 -11.51 22.58
CA ILE A 125 5.45 -12.38 22.91
C ILE A 125 6.61 -12.00 21.99
N THR A 126 7.80 -11.82 22.53
CA THR A 126 9.04 -11.56 21.79
C THR A 126 9.41 -12.78 20.93
N THR A 127 8.82 -12.87 19.75
CA THR A 127 9.12 -13.90 18.76
C THR A 127 9.63 -13.22 17.49
N THR A 128 10.36 -13.96 16.67
CA THR A 128 10.78 -13.51 15.35
C THR A 128 9.55 -13.21 14.48
N HIS A 129 9.62 -12.12 13.72
CA HIS A 129 8.56 -11.74 12.80
C HIS A 129 8.44 -12.81 11.71
N ASN A 130 7.26 -13.40 11.58
CA ASN A 130 6.93 -14.28 10.48
C ASN A 130 6.31 -13.47 9.33
N TYR A 131 6.70 -13.78 8.11
CA TYR A 131 6.08 -13.22 6.92
C TYR A 131 5.69 -14.32 5.96
N GLU A 132 4.63 -14.10 5.24
CA GLU A 132 4.15 -15.00 4.21
C GLU A 132 4.07 -14.26 2.88
N ILE A 133 4.53 -14.92 1.83
CA ILE A 133 4.38 -14.43 0.47
C ILE A 133 3.12 -15.06 -0.10
N VAL A 134 2.07 -14.26 -0.26
CA VAL A 134 0.80 -14.73 -0.80
C VAL A 134 0.63 -14.24 -2.23
N ASN A 135 0.29 -15.15 -3.12
CA ASN A 135 0.00 -14.80 -4.50
C ASN A 135 -1.36 -14.09 -4.56
N THR A 136 -1.42 -12.92 -5.21
CA THR A 136 -2.64 -12.09 -5.29
C THR A 136 -3.81 -12.84 -5.95
N SER A 137 -3.53 -13.77 -6.88
CA SER A 137 -4.55 -14.64 -7.48
C SER A 137 -5.19 -15.59 -6.48
N TYR A 138 -4.42 -16.11 -5.51
CA TYR A 138 -4.91 -17.00 -4.47
C TYR A 138 -5.88 -16.27 -3.53
N ILE A 139 -5.57 -15.03 -3.14
CA ILE A 139 -6.46 -14.21 -2.31
C ILE A 139 -7.79 -13.94 -3.02
N LYS A 140 -7.76 -13.61 -4.32
CA LYS A 140 -8.98 -13.41 -5.12
C LYS A 140 -9.85 -14.68 -5.13
N ASN A 141 -9.26 -15.85 -5.37
CA ASN A 141 -9.98 -17.11 -5.38
C ASN A 141 -10.66 -17.41 -4.04
N ILE A 142 -9.99 -17.13 -2.91
CA ILE A 142 -10.59 -17.30 -1.57
C ILE A 142 -11.76 -16.33 -1.40
N THR A 143 -11.58 -15.06 -1.75
CA THR A 143 -12.64 -14.03 -1.62
C THR A 143 -13.85 -14.38 -2.49
N ASP A 144 -13.63 -14.83 -3.71
CA ASP A 144 -14.71 -15.25 -4.63
C ASP A 144 -15.44 -16.49 -4.10
N ASN A 145 -14.73 -17.46 -3.53
CA ASN A 145 -15.31 -18.65 -2.92
C ASN A 145 -16.17 -18.30 -1.69
N ILE A 146 -15.71 -17.40 -0.82
CA ILE A 146 -16.49 -16.93 0.35
C ILE A 146 -17.75 -16.20 -0.10
N ASN A 147 -17.64 -15.33 -1.10
CA ASN A 147 -18.78 -14.60 -1.65
C ASN A 147 -19.81 -15.53 -2.30
N ASN A 148 -19.36 -16.60 -2.97
CA ASN A 148 -20.25 -17.58 -3.57
C ASN A 148 -20.94 -18.45 -2.52
N GLN A 149 -20.23 -18.89 -1.47
CA GLN A 149 -20.85 -19.62 -0.36
C GLN A 149 -21.89 -18.78 0.39
N GLY A 150 -21.60 -17.48 0.56
CA GLY A 150 -22.57 -16.53 1.12
C GLY A 150 -23.87 -16.45 0.29
N LYS A 151 -23.76 -16.43 -1.04
CA LYS A 151 -24.92 -16.42 -1.96
C LYS A 151 -25.71 -17.72 -1.90
N GLU A 152 -25.04 -18.87 -1.86
CA GLU A 152 -25.72 -20.19 -1.74
C GLU A 152 -26.48 -20.32 -0.41
N SER A 153 -25.95 -19.79 0.68
CA SER A 153 -26.63 -19.81 1.99
C SER A 153 -27.88 -18.91 1.98
N ILE A 154 -27.88 -17.79 1.28
CA ILE A 154 -29.05 -16.90 1.13
C ILE A 154 -30.10 -17.56 0.26
N VAL A 155 -29.71 -18.19 -0.84
CA VAL A 155 -30.64 -18.91 -1.72
C VAL A 155 -31.27 -20.08 -0.98
N SER A 156 -30.53 -20.83 -0.15
CA SER A 156 -31.09 -21.93 0.64
C SER A 156 -32.07 -21.43 1.71
N LYS A 157 -31.82 -20.29 2.37
CA LYS A 157 -32.74 -19.69 3.33
C LYS A 157 -34.05 -19.28 2.65
N ASN A 158 -33.98 -18.60 1.51
CA ASN A 158 -35.16 -18.19 0.76
C ASN A 158 -35.96 -19.41 0.27
N ALA A 159 -35.30 -20.51 -0.10
CA ALA A 159 -35.95 -21.76 -0.47
C ALA A 159 -36.65 -22.42 0.72
N ILE A 160 -36.13 -22.31 1.94
CA ILE A 160 -36.78 -22.84 3.16
C ILE A 160 -38.00 -21.98 3.53
N GLU A 161 -37.89 -20.67 3.47
CA GLU A 161 -39.00 -19.74 3.74
C GLU A 161 -40.15 -19.97 2.77
N ASN A 162 -39.86 -20.17 1.48
CA ASN A 162 -40.85 -20.50 0.46
C ASN A 162 -41.50 -21.87 0.65
N LYS A 163 -40.72 -22.89 1.13
CA LYS A 163 -41.26 -24.21 1.44
C LYS A 163 -42.15 -24.26 2.68
N LEU A 164 -41.86 -23.42 3.66
CA LEU A 164 -42.63 -23.39 4.90
C LEU A 164 -43.87 -22.52 4.83
N LYS A 165 -44.15 -21.87 3.66
CA LYS A 165 -45.31 -20.99 3.48
C LYS A 165 -45.55 -20.06 4.67
N LEU A 166 -44.48 -19.49 5.21
CA LEU A 166 -44.56 -18.45 6.23
C LEU A 166 -45.04 -17.17 5.54
N VAL A 167 -46.29 -17.15 5.21
CA VAL A 167 -47.04 -15.94 4.79
C VAL A 167 -47.47 -15.26 6.08
N LYS A 168 -47.13 -13.99 6.19
CA LYS A 168 -47.77 -13.07 7.15
C LYS A 168 -49.18 -12.83 6.74
#